data_3181f3c8fbf3ca282d5eecc54a804d1e
#
_entry.id   3181f3c8fbf3ca282d5eecc54a804d1e
#
_cell.length_a   1.000
_cell.length_b   1.000
_cell.length_c   1.000
_cell.angle_alpha   90.00
_cell.angle_beta   90.00
_cell.angle_gamma   90.00
#
_symmetry.space_group_name_H-M   'P 1'
#
loop_
_entity.id
_entity.type
_entity.pdbx_description
1 polymer ?
#
loop_
_entity_poly.entity_id
_entity_poly.type
_entity_poly.pdbx_seq_one_letter_code
_entity_poly.pdbx_strand_id
1 'polypeptide(L)'
;SVVWERNEASDMVEDVVRIDGCINPGLVTIEVGGAGEIATEEIIRGLHDGLRAVSLAMDDEEVLPGGGAIHIRIAQSVRTASESEPGRSRLAMDAFARAMETIPGALVENSGNDPLDGVLELRAAARNEKKFNGINAEGKVSPIERVWHPRSIIQESLESACETSIGMLRIDQVISSRGD
;
A
#
# COMPACT_ATOMS: atom_id res chain seq x y z
N SER A 1 -10.94 -7.19 -39.61
CA SER A 1 -12.19 -6.49 -39.94
C SER A 1 -12.36 -5.26 -39.11
N VAL A 2 -12.91 -4.21 -39.65
CA VAL A 2 -13.27 -3.00 -38.94
C VAL A 2 -14.79 -3.00 -38.83
N VAL A 3 -15.30 -2.96 -37.61
CA VAL A 3 -16.75 -2.91 -37.36
C VAL A 3 -17.05 -1.62 -36.61
N TRP A 4 -18.02 -0.90 -37.10
CA TRP A 4 -18.57 0.26 -36.41
C TRP A 4 -19.80 -0.22 -35.61
N GLU A 5 -19.79 0.01 -34.31
CA GLU A 5 -20.89 -0.34 -33.41
C GLU A 5 -21.37 0.92 -32.68
N ARG A 6 -22.67 1.08 -32.64
CA ARG A 6 -23.31 2.10 -31.82
C ARG A 6 -23.63 1.52 -30.45
N ASN A 7 -23.03 2.06 -29.42
CA ASN A 7 -23.32 1.63 -28.06
C ASN A 7 -24.54 2.43 -27.53
N GLU A 8 -25.68 1.73 -27.44
CA GLU A 8 -26.94 2.32 -26.93
C GLU A 8 -27.14 2.07 -25.41
N ALA A 9 -26.16 1.53 -24.71
CA ALA A 9 -26.30 1.12 -23.30
C ALA A 9 -26.21 2.28 -22.28
N SER A 10 -25.89 3.48 -22.73
CA SER A 10 -25.88 4.67 -21.86
C SER A 10 -26.69 5.79 -22.52
N ASP A 11 -27.20 6.72 -21.73
CA ASP A 11 -27.86 7.95 -22.23
C ASP A 11 -26.94 8.82 -23.12
N MET A 12 -25.67 8.50 -23.18
CA MET A 12 -24.70 9.03 -24.13
C MET A 12 -24.44 8.00 -25.23
N VAL A 13 -24.84 8.34 -26.45
CA VAL A 13 -24.57 7.54 -27.63
C VAL A 13 -23.10 7.73 -28.01
N GLU A 14 -22.27 6.77 -27.74
CA GLU A 14 -20.89 6.75 -28.22
C GLU A 14 -20.76 5.82 -29.44
N ASP A 15 -20.21 6.37 -30.51
CA ASP A 15 -19.87 5.61 -31.70
C ASP A 15 -18.49 4.99 -31.50
N VAL A 16 -18.42 3.66 -31.39
CA VAL A 16 -17.19 2.92 -31.19
C VAL A 16 -16.76 2.22 -32.48
N VAL A 17 -15.51 2.42 -32.86
CA VAL A 17 -14.88 1.69 -33.96
C VAL A 17 -14.11 0.50 -33.40
N ARG A 18 -14.61 -0.71 -33.67
CA ARG A 18 -13.93 -1.96 -33.27
C ARG A 18 -13.15 -2.54 -34.42
N ILE A 19 -11.86 -2.83 -34.18
CA ILE A 19 -10.98 -3.48 -35.14
C ILE A 19 -10.72 -4.91 -34.70
N ASP A 20 -11.33 -5.89 -35.38
CA ASP A 20 -11.20 -7.31 -35.07
C ASP A 20 -10.19 -8.04 -35.98
N GLY A 21 -9.61 -9.12 -35.46
CA GLY A 21 -8.71 -9.98 -36.21
C GLY A 21 -7.28 -9.49 -36.29
N CYS A 22 -6.87 -8.63 -35.35
CA CYS A 22 -5.47 -8.23 -35.20
C CYS A 22 -4.63 -9.41 -34.70
N ILE A 23 -3.52 -9.69 -35.34
CA ILE A 23 -2.55 -10.67 -34.87
C ILE A 23 -1.65 -9.98 -33.85
N ASN A 24 -1.70 -10.40 -32.59
CA ASN A 24 -1.00 -9.81 -31.46
C ASN A 24 -1.32 -8.31 -31.26
N PRO A 25 -2.55 -7.93 -30.92
CA PRO A 25 -2.85 -6.55 -30.57
C PRO A 25 -2.05 -6.19 -29.32
N GLY A 26 -1.09 -5.28 -29.43
CA GLY A 26 -0.28 -4.78 -28.29
C GLY A 26 -1.05 -3.81 -27.39
N LEU A 27 -2.38 -3.69 -27.56
CA LEU A 27 -3.23 -2.75 -26.84
C LEU A 27 -4.52 -3.46 -26.39
N VAL A 28 -4.90 -3.23 -25.14
CA VAL A 28 -6.19 -3.63 -24.57
C VAL A 28 -6.86 -2.38 -24.03
N THR A 29 -8.13 -2.16 -24.40
CA THR A 29 -8.94 -1.07 -23.85
C THR A 29 -9.92 -1.66 -22.84
N ILE A 30 -9.98 -1.08 -21.64
CA ILE A 30 -10.93 -1.43 -20.59
C ILE A 30 -11.91 -0.27 -20.47
N GLU A 31 -13.18 -0.53 -20.77
CA GLU A 31 -14.25 0.45 -20.62
C GLU A 31 -14.87 0.29 -19.22
N VAL A 32 -15.04 1.41 -18.53
CA VAL A 32 -15.57 1.45 -17.16
C VAL A 32 -16.84 2.30 -17.14
N GLY A 33 -17.96 1.68 -16.78
CA GLY A 33 -19.22 2.35 -16.51
C GLY A 33 -19.41 2.57 -14.99
N GLY A 34 -20.18 3.61 -14.64
CA GLY A 34 -20.51 3.91 -13.24
C GLY A 34 -21.76 4.77 -13.10
N ALA A 35 -22.25 4.91 -11.87
CA ALA A 35 -23.44 5.69 -11.55
C ALA A 35 -23.26 7.23 -11.64
N GLY A 36 -22.08 7.70 -12.06
CA GLY A 36 -21.73 9.09 -12.22
C GLY A 36 -20.23 9.26 -12.42
N GLU A 37 -19.82 10.45 -12.87
CA GLU A 37 -18.43 10.77 -13.24
C GLU A 37 -17.43 10.49 -12.11
N ILE A 38 -17.72 10.95 -10.88
CA ILE A 38 -16.84 10.75 -9.71
C ILE A 38 -16.64 9.27 -9.41
N ALA A 39 -17.72 8.48 -9.44
CA ALA A 39 -17.63 7.04 -9.20
C ALA A 39 -16.84 6.31 -10.30
N THR A 40 -17.03 6.73 -11.55
CA THR A 40 -16.31 6.16 -12.69
C THR A 40 -14.81 6.49 -12.63
N GLU A 41 -14.45 7.72 -12.32
CA GLU A 41 -13.04 8.13 -12.16
C GLU A 41 -12.35 7.36 -11.02
N GLU A 42 -13.04 7.11 -9.91
CA GLU A 42 -12.50 6.36 -8.79
C GLU A 42 -12.25 4.89 -9.16
N ILE A 43 -13.15 4.27 -9.92
CA ILE A 43 -12.97 2.91 -10.44
C ILE A 43 -11.79 2.86 -11.41
N ILE A 44 -11.66 3.84 -12.32
CA ILE A 44 -10.54 3.92 -13.27
C ILE A 44 -9.20 4.03 -12.50
N ARG A 45 -9.14 4.87 -11.47
CA ARG A 45 -7.96 5.02 -10.63
C ARG A 45 -7.61 3.72 -9.92
N GLY A 46 -8.60 3.07 -9.29
CA GLY A 46 -8.41 1.78 -8.63
C GLY A 46 -7.95 0.67 -9.57
N LEU A 47 -8.48 0.61 -10.80
CA LEU A 47 -8.03 -0.31 -11.83
C LEU A 47 -6.59 -0.05 -12.26
N HIS A 48 -6.23 1.22 -12.48
CA HIS A 48 -4.86 1.61 -12.83
C HIS A 48 -3.88 1.19 -11.73
N ASP A 49 -4.18 1.47 -10.47
CA ASP A 49 -3.34 1.12 -9.33
C ASP A 49 -3.22 -0.41 -9.19
N GLY A 50 -4.33 -1.13 -9.34
CA GLY A 50 -4.33 -2.60 -9.32
C GLY A 50 -3.48 -3.21 -10.43
N LEU A 51 -3.60 -2.73 -11.66
CA LEU A 51 -2.79 -3.20 -12.79
C LEU A 51 -1.30 -2.92 -12.59
N ARG A 52 -0.95 -1.75 -12.06
CA ARG A 52 0.43 -1.40 -11.71
C ARG A 52 0.98 -2.29 -10.62
N ALA A 53 0.21 -2.56 -9.56
CA ALA A 53 0.63 -3.46 -8.50
C ALA A 53 0.87 -4.88 -9.00
N VAL A 54 0.00 -5.41 -9.88
CA VAL A 54 0.19 -6.73 -10.49
C VAL A 54 1.43 -6.75 -11.38
N SER A 55 1.64 -5.73 -12.22
CA SER A 55 2.85 -5.63 -13.05
C SER A 55 4.12 -5.64 -12.21
N LEU A 56 4.17 -4.84 -11.14
CA LEU A 56 5.32 -4.83 -10.24
C LEU A 56 5.53 -6.16 -9.51
N ALA A 57 4.45 -6.83 -9.10
CA ALA A 57 4.56 -8.14 -8.48
C ALA A 57 5.12 -9.20 -9.44
N MET A 58 4.80 -9.10 -10.74
CA MET A 58 5.37 -9.97 -11.77
C MET A 58 6.85 -9.66 -12.02
N ASP A 59 7.24 -8.40 -12.01
CA ASP A 59 8.63 -7.98 -12.20
C ASP A 59 9.51 -8.33 -10.98
N ASP A 60 8.96 -8.18 -9.78
CA ASP A 60 9.65 -8.51 -8.52
C ASP A 60 9.79 -10.03 -8.28
N GLU A 61 8.90 -10.83 -8.84
CA GLU A 61 8.73 -12.27 -8.56
C GLU A 61 8.52 -12.59 -7.07
N GLU A 62 8.28 -11.55 -6.24
CA GLU A 62 8.10 -11.65 -4.80
C GLU A 62 6.98 -10.74 -4.32
N VAL A 63 6.20 -11.24 -3.37
CA VAL A 63 5.15 -10.48 -2.69
C VAL A 63 5.28 -10.57 -1.18
N LEU A 64 4.87 -9.52 -0.50
CA LEU A 64 4.91 -9.39 0.95
C LEU A 64 3.49 -9.31 1.52
N PRO A 65 3.24 -9.88 2.72
CA PRO A 65 1.92 -9.87 3.32
C PRO A 65 1.48 -8.46 3.74
N GLY A 66 0.24 -8.11 3.40
CA GLY A 66 -0.39 -6.84 3.74
C GLY A 66 -0.97 -6.78 5.15
N GLY A 67 -1.93 -5.88 5.36
CA GLY A 67 -2.59 -5.73 6.65
C GLY A 67 -1.65 -5.34 7.80
N GLY A 68 -0.54 -4.67 7.51
CA GLY A 68 0.49 -4.34 8.51
C GLY A 68 1.38 -5.52 8.94
N ALA A 69 1.18 -6.73 8.39
CA ALA A 69 1.92 -7.94 8.78
C ALA A 69 3.43 -7.82 8.53
N ILE A 70 3.84 -7.27 7.39
CA ILE A 70 5.26 -7.08 7.11
C ILE A 70 5.87 -6.00 8.01
N HIS A 71 5.14 -4.92 8.27
CA HIS A 71 5.61 -3.80 9.08
C HIS A 71 5.87 -4.21 10.54
N ILE A 72 4.98 -5.01 11.13
CA ILE A 72 5.18 -5.52 12.49
C ILE A 72 6.39 -6.46 12.57
N ARG A 73 6.67 -7.25 11.54
CA ARG A 73 7.84 -8.12 11.47
C ARG A 73 9.14 -7.34 11.33
N ILE A 74 9.14 -6.30 10.49
CA ILE A 74 10.28 -5.37 10.38
C ILE A 74 10.54 -4.73 11.75
N ALA A 75 9.49 -4.23 12.43
CA ALA A 75 9.61 -3.67 13.76
C ALA A 75 10.23 -4.65 14.76
N GLN A 76 9.82 -5.91 14.75
CA GLN A 76 10.39 -6.96 15.62
C GLN A 76 11.85 -7.23 15.30
N SER A 77 12.21 -7.37 14.02
CA SER A 77 13.59 -7.60 13.58
C SER A 77 14.51 -6.47 13.99
N VAL A 78 14.05 -5.21 13.82
CA VAL A 78 14.82 -4.02 14.22
C VAL A 78 14.99 -3.96 15.73
N ARG A 79 13.97 -4.30 16.53
CA ARG A 79 14.10 -4.37 18.00
C ARG A 79 15.10 -5.44 18.43
N THR A 80 15.05 -6.61 17.83
CA THR A 80 16.01 -7.69 18.12
C THR A 80 17.44 -7.25 17.78
N ALA A 81 17.63 -6.60 16.63
CA ALA A 81 18.93 -6.05 16.26
C ALA A 81 19.38 -4.94 17.22
N SER A 82 18.46 -4.11 17.71
CA SER A 82 18.76 -3.01 18.63
C SER A 82 19.29 -3.46 20.00
N GLU A 83 19.01 -4.71 20.40
CA GLU A 83 19.48 -5.25 21.67
C GLU A 83 21.02 -5.36 21.73
N SER A 84 21.67 -5.57 20.58
CA SER A 84 23.13 -5.65 20.45
C SER A 84 23.80 -4.31 20.19
N GLU A 85 23.02 -3.24 19.93
CA GLU A 85 23.55 -1.93 19.57
C GLU A 85 23.80 -1.05 20.82
N PRO A 86 25.01 -0.50 20.99
CA PRO A 86 25.31 0.36 22.11
C PRO A 86 24.85 1.82 21.88
N GLY A 87 24.49 2.50 22.96
CA GLY A 87 24.37 3.95 22.99
C GLY A 87 23.12 4.50 22.28
N ARG A 88 23.28 5.64 21.60
CA ARG A 88 22.18 6.40 21.03
C ARG A 88 21.56 5.75 19.76
N SER A 89 22.32 4.94 19.05
CA SER A 89 21.85 4.18 17.87
C SER A 89 20.63 3.33 18.22
N ARG A 90 20.65 2.70 19.38
CA ARG A 90 19.52 1.90 19.89
C ARG A 90 18.23 2.70 19.99
N LEU A 91 18.29 3.97 20.44
CA LEU A 91 17.13 4.83 20.56
C LEU A 91 16.52 5.15 19.19
N ALA A 92 17.37 5.35 18.17
CA ALA A 92 16.92 5.57 16.79
C ALA A 92 16.26 4.31 16.21
N MET A 93 16.83 3.13 16.44
CA MET A 93 16.24 1.87 16.02
C MET A 93 14.89 1.62 16.70
N ASP A 94 14.77 1.89 17.99
CA ASP A 94 13.50 1.77 18.71
C ASP A 94 12.44 2.77 18.19
N ALA A 95 12.85 3.98 17.80
CA ALA A 95 11.96 4.96 17.17
C ALA A 95 11.48 4.49 15.80
N PHE A 96 12.38 3.95 14.98
CA PHE A 96 12.04 3.36 13.69
C PHE A 96 11.05 2.18 13.85
N ALA A 97 11.32 1.27 14.79
CA ALA A 97 10.43 0.15 15.06
C ALA A 97 9.02 0.61 15.49
N ARG A 98 8.93 1.68 16.31
CA ARG A 98 7.63 2.29 16.66
C ARG A 98 6.95 2.91 15.44
N ALA A 99 7.70 3.57 14.57
CA ALA A 99 7.15 4.14 13.34
C ALA A 99 6.53 3.06 12.43
N MET A 100 7.17 1.89 12.32
CA MET A 100 6.60 0.75 11.58
C MET A 100 5.25 0.29 12.16
N GLU A 101 5.07 0.36 13.45
CA GLU A 101 3.83 -0.05 14.13
C GLU A 101 2.69 0.94 14.00
N THR A 102 2.96 2.17 13.57
CA THR A 102 1.88 3.14 13.29
C THR A 102 1.01 2.70 12.14
N ILE A 103 1.55 1.95 11.16
CA ILE A 103 0.79 1.47 9.99
C ILE A 103 -0.31 0.48 10.39
N PRO A 104 -0.02 -0.65 11.06
CA PRO A 104 -1.10 -1.51 11.56
C PRO A 104 -1.99 -0.79 12.59
N GLY A 105 -1.45 0.11 13.41
CA GLY A 105 -2.24 0.92 14.34
C GLY A 105 -3.30 1.76 13.62
N ALA A 106 -2.94 2.45 12.54
CA ALA A 106 -3.88 3.22 11.72
C ALA A 106 -4.96 2.34 11.08
N LEU A 107 -4.64 1.11 10.66
CA LEU A 107 -5.64 0.18 10.15
C LEU A 107 -6.67 -0.21 11.21
N VAL A 108 -6.23 -0.43 12.45
CA VAL A 108 -7.12 -0.72 13.59
C VAL A 108 -8.00 0.50 13.90
N GLU A 109 -7.40 1.69 13.99
CA GLU A 109 -8.09 2.95 14.27
C GLU A 109 -9.16 3.27 13.22
N ASN A 110 -8.84 3.11 11.93
CA ASN A 110 -9.78 3.31 10.83
C ASN A 110 -10.99 2.37 10.87
N SER A 111 -10.87 1.25 11.56
CA SER A 111 -11.97 0.30 11.78
C SER A 111 -12.77 0.60 13.06
N GLY A 112 -12.44 1.67 13.78
CA GLY A 112 -13.10 2.09 15.02
C GLY A 112 -12.68 1.30 16.25
N ASN A 113 -11.59 0.53 16.19
CA ASN A 113 -11.03 -0.22 17.32
C ASN A 113 -9.87 0.52 17.99
N ASP A 114 -9.46 0.07 19.18
CA ASP A 114 -8.31 0.63 19.88
C ASP A 114 -6.98 0.23 19.20
N PRO A 115 -6.20 1.19 18.68
CA PRO A 115 -4.97 0.89 17.97
C PRO A 115 -3.90 0.23 18.86
N LEU A 116 -3.87 0.53 20.17
CA LEU A 116 -2.90 -0.05 21.08
C LEU A 116 -3.17 -1.55 21.26
N ASP A 117 -4.41 -1.92 21.53
CA ASP A 117 -4.82 -3.31 21.72
C ASP A 117 -4.55 -4.13 20.45
N GLY A 118 -4.94 -3.60 19.29
CA GLY A 118 -4.72 -4.26 18.00
C GLY A 118 -3.25 -4.48 17.66
N VAL A 119 -2.39 -3.48 17.91
CA VAL A 119 -0.93 -3.61 17.69
C VAL A 119 -0.31 -4.63 18.66
N LEU A 120 -0.73 -4.64 19.94
CA LEU A 120 -0.23 -5.60 20.92
C LEU A 120 -0.62 -7.03 20.54
N GLU A 121 -1.87 -7.25 20.11
CA GLU A 121 -2.34 -8.55 19.62
C GLU A 121 -1.56 -8.99 18.37
N LEU A 122 -1.35 -8.07 17.42
CA LEU A 122 -0.60 -8.37 16.19
C LEU A 122 0.87 -8.70 16.50
N ARG A 123 1.51 -8.00 17.46
CA ARG A 123 2.87 -8.34 17.94
C ARG A 123 2.93 -9.76 18.49
N ALA A 124 1.94 -10.14 19.29
CA ALA A 124 1.88 -11.49 19.85
C ALA A 124 1.70 -12.55 18.76
N ALA A 125 0.81 -12.29 17.79
CA ALA A 125 0.57 -13.19 16.67
C ALA A 125 1.78 -13.31 15.73
N ALA A 126 2.54 -12.24 15.52
CA ALA A 126 3.69 -12.18 14.64
C ALA A 126 4.92 -12.97 15.17
N ARG A 127 4.93 -13.36 16.45
CA ARG A 127 5.95 -14.28 17.01
C ARG A 127 5.91 -15.68 16.39
N ASN A 128 4.79 -16.04 15.80
CA ASN A 128 4.66 -17.29 15.05
C ASN A 128 5.19 -17.08 13.62
N GLU A 129 6.42 -17.51 13.36
CA GLU A 129 7.08 -17.33 12.06
C GLU A 129 6.40 -18.07 10.90
N LYS A 130 5.61 -19.11 11.19
CA LYS A 130 4.97 -19.96 10.17
C LYS A 130 3.70 -19.36 9.58
N LYS A 131 3.14 -18.32 10.18
CA LYS A 131 1.90 -17.70 9.73
C LYS A 131 2.06 -16.19 9.64
N PHE A 132 1.56 -15.61 8.56
CA PHE A 132 1.43 -14.18 8.42
C PHE A 132 0.06 -13.75 8.92
N ASN A 133 0.03 -13.02 10.03
CA ASN A 133 -1.15 -12.37 10.55
C ASN A 133 -1.07 -10.87 10.32
N GLY A 134 -2.18 -10.25 10.01
CA GLY A 134 -2.32 -8.81 9.82
C GLY A 134 -3.69 -8.33 10.27
N ILE A 135 -3.96 -7.06 10.07
CA ILE A 135 -5.24 -6.43 10.39
C ILE A 135 -6.19 -6.59 9.20
N ASN A 136 -7.37 -7.16 9.46
CA ASN A 136 -8.43 -7.32 8.47
C ASN A 136 -9.33 -6.08 8.37
N ALA A 137 -10.36 -6.13 7.52
CA ALA A 137 -11.29 -5.02 7.30
C ALA A 137 -12.09 -4.62 8.56
N GLU A 138 -12.28 -5.55 9.50
CA GLU A 138 -12.94 -5.31 10.77
C GLU A 138 -11.98 -4.80 11.87
N GLY A 139 -10.72 -4.54 11.53
CA GLY A 139 -9.69 -4.06 12.45
C GLY A 139 -9.19 -5.13 13.43
N LYS A 140 -9.37 -6.40 13.12
CA LYS A 140 -8.96 -7.53 13.97
C LYS A 140 -7.78 -8.28 13.38
N VAL A 141 -6.97 -8.87 14.25
CA VAL A 141 -5.86 -9.72 13.84
C VAL A 141 -6.37 -11.02 13.25
N SER A 142 -5.95 -11.31 12.03
CA SER A 142 -6.32 -12.54 11.31
C SER A 142 -5.20 -12.98 10.34
N PRO A 143 -5.20 -14.24 9.90
CA PRO A 143 -4.29 -14.69 8.85
C PRO A 143 -4.48 -13.90 7.55
N ILE A 144 -3.37 -13.52 6.91
CA ILE A 144 -3.40 -12.85 5.60
C ILE A 144 -3.49 -13.89 4.50
N GLU A 145 -4.60 -13.85 3.74
CA GLU A 145 -4.84 -14.79 2.65
C GLU A 145 -4.92 -14.09 1.28
N ARG A 146 -5.35 -12.84 1.22
CA ARG A 146 -5.70 -12.15 -0.03
C ARG A 146 -5.09 -10.76 -0.20
N VAL A 147 -4.36 -10.25 0.77
CA VAL A 147 -3.78 -8.90 0.72
C VAL A 147 -2.26 -9.02 0.65
N TRP A 148 -1.72 -8.73 -0.53
CA TRP A 148 -0.30 -8.85 -0.84
C TRP A 148 0.20 -7.56 -1.49
N HIS A 149 1.44 -7.20 -1.20
CA HIS A 149 2.12 -6.06 -1.80
C HIS A 149 3.33 -6.54 -2.61
N PRO A 150 3.62 -5.96 -3.77
CA PRO A 150 4.92 -6.12 -4.41
C PRO A 150 6.05 -5.74 -3.45
N ARG A 151 7.14 -6.49 -3.48
CA ARG A 151 8.29 -6.23 -2.59
C ARG A 151 8.85 -4.82 -2.78
N SER A 152 9.02 -4.40 -4.03
CA SER A 152 9.57 -3.10 -4.39
C SER A 152 8.78 -1.93 -3.80
N ILE A 153 7.45 -2.00 -3.77
CA ILE A 153 6.60 -0.95 -3.19
C ILE A 153 6.92 -0.74 -1.71
N ILE A 154 7.03 -1.82 -0.95
CA ILE A 154 7.34 -1.73 0.48
C ILE A 154 8.76 -1.22 0.69
N GLN A 155 9.72 -1.72 -0.08
CA GLN A 155 11.11 -1.30 0.00
C GLN A 155 11.27 0.20 -0.31
N GLU A 156 10.78 0.67 -1.45
CA GLU A 156 10.86 2.08 -1.85
C GLU A 156 10.13 3.01 -0.88
N SER A 157 8.98 2.57 -0.36
CA SER A 157 8.23 3.32 0.65
C SER A 157 9.06 3.54 1.92
N LEU A 158 9.76 2.51 2.41
CA LEU A 158 10.61 2.60 3.58
C LEU A 158 11.86 3.45 3.34
N GLU A 159 12.53 3.26 2.21
CA GLU A 159 13.71 4.03 1.81
C GLU A 159 13.37 5.52 1.70
N SER A 160 12.31 5.85 0.97
CA SER A 160 11.85 7.23 0.79
C SER A 160 11.42 7.90 2.11
N ALA A 161 10.74 7.15 2.99
CA ALA A 161 10.38 7.63 4.31
C ALA A 161 11.60 7.91 5.18
N CYS A 162 12.61 7.04 5.14
CA CYS A 162 13.87 7.22 5.85
C CYS A 162 14.63 8.45 5.32
N GLU A 163 14.79 8.59 4.02
CA GLU A 163 15.47 9.73 3.40
C GLU A 163 14.79 11.05 3.75
N THR A 164 13.47 11.09 3.66
CA THR A 164 12.67 12.27 4.03
C THR A 164 12.85 12.61 5.50
N SER A 165 12.80 11.62 6.38
CA SER A 165 12.99 11.81 7.82
C SER A 165 14.38 12.34 8.15
N ILE A 166 15.43 11.79 7.49
CA ILE A 166 16.80 12.27 7.63
C ILE A 166 16.91 13.72 7.13
N GLY A 167 16.28 14.04 6.01
CA GLY A 167 16.21 15.41 5.47
C GLY A 167 15.59 16.37 6.48
N MET A 168 14.45 16.01 7.08
CA MET A 168 13.78 16.82 8.11
C MET A 168 14.63 17.01 9.37
N LEU A 169 15.32 15.97 9.83
CA LEU A 169 16.19 16.03 11.00
C LEU A 169 17.44 16.91 10.81
N ARG A 170 17.80 17.23 9.56
CA ARG A 170 18.90 18.13 9.22
C ARG A 170 18.52 19.61 9.19
N ILE A 171 17.23 19.92 9.35
CA ILE A 171 16.74 21.31 9.36
C ILE A 171 16.95 21.89 10.76
N ASP A 172 17.89 22.82 10.87
CA ASP A 172 18.18 23.49 12.14
C ASP A 172 17.23 24.67 12.43
N GLN A 173 16.75 25.34 11.40
CA GLN A 173 15.90 26.53 11.54
C GLN A 173 14.96 26.72 10.35
N VAL A 174 13.71 27.06 10.64
CA VAL A 174 12.71 27.50 9.65
C VAL A 174 12.42 28.98 9.83
N ILE A 175 12.69 29.79 8.81
CA ILE A 175 12.39 31.22 8.78
C ILE A 175 11.10 31.41 7.97
N SER A 176 10.03 31.85 8.62
CA SER A 176 8.81 32.29 7.93
C SER A 176 8.83 33.79 7.79
N SER A 177 8.79 34.35 6.56
CA SER A 177 8.47 35.75 6.35
C SER A 177 6.95 35.89 6.22
N ARG A 178 6.33 36.73 7.06
CA ARG A 178 5.01 37.27 6.75
C ARG A 178 5.21 38.25 5.60
N GLY A 179 4.67 37.92 4.43
CA GLY A 179 4.45 38.91 3.39
C GLY A 179 3.38 39.90 3.90
N ASP A 180 3.73 41.18 3.90
CA ASP A 180 2.76 42.26 4.09
C ASP A 180 1.75 42.32 2.95
#